data_210a62d93ca51e96580de26b5a0bc299
#
_entry.id   210a62d93ca51e96580de26b5a0bc299
#
_cell.length_a   1.000
_cell.length_b   1.000
_cell.length_c   1.000
_cell.angle_alpha   90.00
_cell.angle_beta   90.00
_cell.angle_gamma   90.00
#
_symmetry.space_group_name_H-M   'P 1'
#
loop_
_entity.id
_entity.type
_entity.pdbx_description
1 polymer ?
#
loop_
_entity_poly.entity_id
_entity_poly.type
_entity_poly.pdbx_seq_one_letter_code
_entity_poly.pdbx_strand_id
1 'polypeptide(L)'
;DVLKKERKGKYLGKTVQVIPHITDRIKEFIKNDSSKEDFIICEIGGIVGDIESLPFVEAIRQFANDIGKKNALFIHLTLVPYLKSSDEIKTKPTQHSVKELRSIGIQPDIIICRSDRSIPLEHRKKISLFCNVHINNVIETVDVRTIYEAPISFFKEKLDKRVLDYFKLRSKKSVSLSPWKKITKIILNTKKQINIAIIGKYVDLKDAYKSLDEALTHGGFDNKVKVNLVRIDSEQLKISEIKSKLKNISGILIPGGFGKRGTKGKIEAIKFARKNNIPFLGICYGMQMAIIEFARNKLNLKRATSSEFDKNGLPVIGLINEWNKDGKIIKGTDKNLGGTMRLGSYDAKLKDYSLIKSIYGKSLIKERHRHRYEV
;
A
#
# COMPACT_ATOMS: atom_id res chain seq x y z
N ASP A 1 21.48 0.02 5.73
CA ASP A 1 22.46 -0.91 5.10
C ASP A 1 23.86 -0.27 5.03
N VAL A 2 24.00 0.95 4.53
CA VAL A 2 25.27 1.71 4.44
C VAL A 2 25.92 1.87 5.81
N LEU A 3 25.21 2.42 6.80
CA LEU A 3 25.72 2.56 8.19
C LEU A 3 26.12 1.22 8.83
N LYS A 4 25.36 0.15 8.53
CA LYS A 4 25.71 -1.19 9.02
C LYS A 4 26.97 -1.74 8.37
N LYS A 5 27.22 -1.44 7.10
CA LYS A 5 28.45 -1.79 6.40
C LYS A 5 29.63 -0.98 6.91
N GLU A 6 29.44 0.31 7.17
CA GLU A 6 30.45 1.20 7.73
C GLU A 6 30.91 0.70 9.10
N ARG A 7 29.98 0.47 10.04
CA ARG A 7 30.27 -0.08 11.37
C ARG A 7 30.99 -1.43 11.35
N LYS A 8 30.86 -2.20 10.25
CA LYS A 8 31.56 -3.46 10.03
C LYS A 8 32.90 -3.30 9.31
N GLY A 9 33.40 -2.07 9.13
CA GLY A 9 34.65 -1.79 8.44
C GLY A 9 34.67 -2.09 6.94
N LYS A 10 33.50 -2.27 6.30
CA LYS A 10 33.40 -2.64 4.88
C LYS A 10 33.96 -1.58 3.91
N TYR A 11 34.11 -0.34 4.38
CA TYR A 11 34.64 0.75 3.57
C TYR A 11 36.11 1.07 3.85
N LEU A 12 36.81 0.19 4.62
CA LEU A 12 38.27 0.24 4.82
C LEU A 12 38.79 1.62 5.26
N GLY A 13 38.07 2.31 6.14
CA GLY A 13 38.43 3.63 6.65
C GLY A 13 38.15 4.81 5.70
N LYS A 14 37.56 4.57 4.54
CA LYS A 14 37.13 5.65 3.63
C LYS A 14 35.93 6.39 4.19
N THR A 15 35.87 7.70 3.98
CA THR A 15 34.73 8.53 4.34
C THR A 15 33.49 8.09 3.56
N VAL A 16 32.41 7.74 4.27
CA VAL A 16 31.14 7.38 3.67
C VAL A 16 30.35 8.67 3.34
N GLN A 17 29.96 8.83 2.10
CA GLN A 17 29.24 10.00 1.61
C GLN A 17 27.93 9.59 0.94
N VAL A 18 27.03 10.58 0.73
CA VAL A 18 25.79 10.33 -0.02
C VAL A 18 26.11 9.85 -1.43
N ILE A 19 27.04 10.55 -2.09
CA ILE A 19 27.59 10.17 -3.39
C ILE A 19 29.03 9.68 -3.15
N PRO A 20 29.40 8.44 -3.56
CA PRO A 20 28.58 7.47 -4.31
C PRO A 20 27.83 6.45 -3.43
N HIS A 21 28.09 6.35 -2.13
CA HIS A 21 27.73 5.16 -1.31
C HIS A 21 26.22 4.95 -1.19
N ILE A 22 25.44 6.02 -0.98
CA ILE A 22 23.96 5.92 -0.90
C ILE A 22 23.38 5.83 -2.30
N THR A 23 23.83 6.64 -3.24
CA THR A 23 23.33 6.61 -4.62
C THR A 23 23.60 5.27 -5.30
N ASP A 24 24.77 4.67 -5.11
CA ASP A 24 25.08 3.33 -5.64
C ASP A 24 24.16 2.28 -5.04
N ARG A 25 23.85 2.38 -3.74
CA ARG A 25 22.94 1.45 -3.09
C ARG A 25 21.50 1.55 -3.62
N ILE A 26 21.05 2.77 -3.94
CA ILE A 26 19.75 2.98 -4.60
C ILE A 26 19.76 2.38 -6.01
N LYS A 27 20.81 2.62 -6.78
CA LYS A 27 20.98 2.03 -8.13
C LYS A 27 21.00 0.51 -8.09
N GLU A 28 21.71 -0.10 -7.13
CA GLU A 28 21.71 -1.55 -6.91
C GLU A 28 20.30 -2.08 -6.62
N PHE A 29 19.53 -1.37 -5.79
CA PHE A 29 18.15 -1.74 -5.48
C PHE A 29 17.27 -1.77 -6.73
N ILE A 30 17.39 -0.78 -7.60
CA ILE A 30 16.66 -0.73 -8.88
C ILE A 30 17.07 -1.90 -9.79
N LYS A 31 18.36 -2.24 -9.82
CA LYS A 31 18.89 -3.32 -10.68
C LYS A 31 18.49 -4.73 -10.22
N ASN A 32 18.27 -4.96 -8.93
CA ASN A 32 18.11 -6.30 -8.36
C ASN A 32 17.03 -7.17 -9.02
N ASP A 33 15.95 -6.57 -9.50
CA ASP A 33 14.85 -7.30 -10.14
C ASP A 33 14.74 -7.05 -11.65
N SER A 34 15.72 -6.36 -12.26
CA SER A 34 15.63 -5.87 -13.64
C SER A 34 15.85 -6.95 -14.72
N SER A 35 16.46 -8.09 -14.39
CA SER A 35 16.90 -9.07 -15.42
C SER A 35 15.76 -9.87 -16.06
N LYS A 36 14.54 -9.77 -15.54
CA LYS A 36 13.37 -10.57 -15.98
C LYS A 36 12.23 -9.72 -16.53
N GLU A 37 12.35 -8.39 -16.46
CA GLU A 37 11.26 -7.47 -16.77
C GLU A 37 11.58 -6.63 -18.00
N ASP A 38 10.58 -6.41 -18.86
CA ASP A 38 10.70 -5.52 -20.01
C ASP A 38 10.78 -4.06 -19.60
N PHE A 39 10.08 -3.68 -18.51
CA PHE A 39 10.03 -2.33 -17.95
C PHE A 39 10.12 -2.35 -16.44
N ILE A 40 10.84 -1.38 -15.89
CA ILE A 40 10.85 -1.09 -14.46
C ILE A 40 10.33 0.34 -14.27
N ILE A 41 9.30 0.48 -13.42
CA ILE A 41 8.76 1.77 -13.05
C ILE A 41 9.27 2.11 -11.66
N CYS A 42 10.06 3.19 -11.57
CA CYS A 42 10.57 3.72 -10.30
C CYS A 42 9.80 4.99 -9.93
N GLU A 43 9.11 4.96 -8.80
CA GLU A 43 8.44 6.13 -8.24
C GLU A 43 9.33 6.77 -7.17
N ILE A 44 9.59 8.08 -7.32
CA ILE A 44 10.24 8.90 -6.31
C ILE A 44 9.16 9.73 -5.63
N GLY A 45 8.96 9.50 -4.34
CA GLY A 45 8.00 10.25 -3.52
C GLY A 45 8.55 11.62 -3.11
N GLY A 46 7.65 12.49 -2.66
CA GLY A 46 7.96 13.86 -2.26
C GLY A 46 7.85 14.87 -3.40
N ILE A 47 8.24 16.10 -3.12
CA ILE A 47 8.29 17.20 -4.08
C ILE A 47 9.73 17.36 -4.55
N VAL A 48 9.93 17.68 -5.83
CA VAL A 48 11.26 17.97 -6.35
C VAL A 48 11.84 19.18 -5.61
N GLY A 49 13.03 19.01 -5.03
CA GLY A 49 13.67 20.01 -4.16
C GLY A 49 13.57 19.67 -2.66
N ASP A 50 12.75 18.72 -2.25
CA ASP A 50 12.72 18.24 -0.87
C ASP A 50 14.06 17.58 -0.51
N ILE A 51 14.59 17.92 0.66
CA ILE A 51 15.90 17.42 1.15
C ILE A 51 15.94 15.90 1.18
N GLU A 52 14.84 15.27 1.60
CA GLU A 52 14.74 13.81 1.71
C GLU A 52 14.76 13.10 0.36
N SER A 53 14.31 13.75 -0.72
CA SER A 53 14.25 13.16 -2.06
C SER A 53 15.55 13.32 -2.86
N LEU A 54 16.42 14.27 -2.51
CA LEU A 54 17.64 14.59 -3.27
C LEU A 54 18.54 13.39 -3.55
N PRO A 55 18.85 12.49 -2.59
CA PRO A 55 19.69 11.32 -2.88
C PRO A 55 19.07 10.36 -3.90
N PHE A 56 17.74 10.25 -3.91
CA PHE A 56 17.01 9.40 -4.86
C PHE A 56 17.00 10.02 -6.26
N VAL A 57 16.74 11.32 -6.34
CA VAL A 57 16.73 12.05 -7.62
C VAL A 57 18.14 12.03 -8.24
N GLU A 58 19.19 12.23 -7.44
CA GLU A 58 20.58 12.13 -7.91
C GLU A 58 20.91 10.70 -8.36
N ALA A 59 20.46 9.67 -7.61
CA ALA A 59 20.69 8.27 -7.98
C ALA A 59 20.05 7.91 -9.32
N ILE A 60 18.80 8.33 -9.60
CA ILE A 60 18.16 8.05 -10.89
C ILE A 60 18.80 8.83 -12.03
N ARG A 61 19.28 10.07 -11.78
CA ARG A 61 20.04 10.84 -12.77
C ARG A 61 21.31 10.08 -13.18
N GLN A 62 22.09 9.61 -12.20
CA GLN A 62 23.27 8.79 -12.44
C GLN A 62 22.91 7.48 -13.14
N PHE A 63 21.86 6.80 -12.67
CA PHE A 63 21.41 5.54 -13.24
C PHE A 63 21.04 5.66 -14.72
N ALA A 64 20.34 6.72 -15.10
CA ALA A 64 20.01 6.98 -16.50
C ALA A 64 21.26 7.16 -17.38
N ASN A 65 22.32 7.77 -16.84
CA ASN A 65 23.60 7.86 -17.53
C ASN A 65 24.28 6.48 -17.64
N ASP A 66 24.25 5.66 -16.56
CA ASP A 66 24.88 4.34 -16.53
C ASP A 66 24.25 3.39 -17.56
N ILE A 67 22.92 3.39 -17.71
CA ILE A 67 22.19 2.52 -18.65
C ILE A 67 22.05 3.12 -20.06
N GLY A 68 22.39 4.40 -20.20
CA GLY A 68 22.20 5.20 -21.42
C GLY A 68 20.81 5.83 -21.50
N LYS A 69 20.78 7.14 -21.84
CA LYS A 69 19.55 7.95 -21.85
C LYS A 69 18.40 7.34 -22.66
N LYS A 70 18.68 6.62 -23.73
CA LYS A 70 17.66 5.93 -24.55
C LYS A 70 16.90 4.81 -23.82
N ASN A 71 17.43 4.33 -22.71
CA ASN A 71 16.86 3.27 -21.87
C ASN A 71 16.19 3.80 -20.60
N ALA A 72 16.15 5.12 -20.41
CA ALA A 72 15.53 5.78 -19.27
C ALA A 72 14.56 6.86 -19.73
N LEU A 73 13.33 6.83 -19.26
CA LEU A 73 12.30 7.82 -19.54
C LEU A 73 11.93 8.54 -18.26
N PHE A 74 11.99 9.85 -18.25
CA PHE A 74 11.61 10.68 -17.11
C PHE A 74 10.20 11.24 -17.29
N ILE A 75 9.29 10.78 -16.44
CA ILE A 75 7.92 11.28 -16.37
C ILE A 75 7.79 12.14 -15.12
N HIS A 76 7.46 13.42 -15.30
CA HIS A 76 7.26 14.36 -14.21
C HIS A 76 5.77 14.63 -13.97
N LEU A 77 5.29 14.29 -12.76
CA LEU A 77 3.91 14.56 -12.35
C LEU A 77 3.82 15.92 -11.65
N THR A 78 2.95 16.79 -12.14
CA THR A 78 2.77 18.15 -11.60
C THR A 78 1.31 18.47 -11.33
N LEU A 79 1.08 19.47 -10.48
CA LEU A 79 -0.24 20.04 -10.26
C LEU A 79 -0.40 21.32 -11.08
N VAL A 80 -1.50 21.41 -11.81
CA VAL A 80 -1.94 22.62 -12.53
C VAL A 80 -3.21 23.12 -11.86
N PRO A 81 -3.09 23.98 -10.81
CA PRO A 81 -4.24 24.40 -10.04
C PRO A 81 -5.08 25.43 -10.78
N TYR A 82 -6.39 25.37 -10.54
CA TYR A 82 -7.33 26.41 -10.89
C TYR A 82 -7.65 27.26 -9.67
N LEU A 83 -7.53 28.57 -9.81
CA LEU A 83 -7.86 29.52 -8.76
C LEU A 83 -9.27 30.09 -8.97
N LYS A 84 -10.19 29.66 -8.14
CA LYS A 84 -11.60 30.12 -8.21
C LYS A 84 -11.75 31.64 -8.07
N SER A 85 -10.89 32.28 -7.29
CA SER A 85 -10.93 33.73 -7.05
C SER A 85 -10.60 34.59 -8.27
N SER A 86 -9.77 34.07 -9.18
CA SER A 86 -9.37 34.77 -10.40
C SER A 86 -9.86 34.11 -11.67
N ASP A 87 -10.63 33.02 -11.56
CA ASP A 87 -11.13 32.21 -12.68
C ASP A 87 -10.00 31.80 -13.65
N GLU A 88 -8.89 31.35 -13.10
CA GLU A 88 -7.65 31.16 -13.89
C GLU A 88 -6.94 29.85 -13.56
N ILE A 89 -6.48 29.17 -14.61
CA ILE A 89 -5.55 28.03 -14.49
C ILE A 89 -4.12 28.54 -14.37
N LYS A 90 -3.38 28.11 -13.35
CA LYS A 90 -2.01 28.52 -13.09
C LYS A 90 -1.00 27.47 -13.58
N THR A 91 -0.22 27.82 -14.60
CA THR A 91 0.86 26.97 -15.14
C THR A 91 2.21 27.21 -14.46
N LYS A 92 2.35 28.29 -13.70
CA LYS A 92 3.61 28.64 -13.02
C LYS A 92 4.15 27.57 -12.06
N PRO A 93 3.32 26.91 -11.22
CA PRO A 93 3.81 25.85 -10.33
C PRO A 93 4.50 24.72 -11.11
N THR A 94 3.91 24.27 -12.22
CA THR A 94 4.51 23.27 -13.12
C THR A 94 5.85 23.75 -13.69
N GLN A 95 5.91 24.99 -14.16
CA GLN A 95 7.15 25.57 -14.72
C GLN A 95 8.26 25.63 -13.67
N HIS A 96 7.95 26.01 -12.43
CA HIS A 96 8.92 26.06 -11.33
C HIS A 96 9.41 24.66 -10.96
N SER A 97 8.49 23.70 -10.83
CA SER A 97 8.85 22.31 -10.50
C SER A 97 9.77 21.69 -11.56
N VAL A 98 9.49 21.92 -12.84
CA VAL A 98 10.35 21.46 -13.94
C VAL A 98 11.70 22.19 -13.94
N LYS A 99 11.71 23.50 -13.65
CA LYS A 99 12.96 24.26 -13.52
C LYS A 99 13.84 23.68 -12.43
N GLU A 100 13.27 23.36 -11.28
CA GLU A 100 13.99 22.73 -10.17
C GLU A 100 14.54 21.34 -10.55
N LEU A 101 13.74 20.50 -11.20
CA LEU A 101 14.19 19.19 -11.70
C LEU A 101 15.37 19.33 -12.70
N ARG A 102 15.31 20.33 -13.57
CA ARG A 102 16.38 20.62 -14.54
C ARG A 102 17.65 21.13 -13.86
N SER A 103 17.56 21.87 -12.75
CA SER A 103 18.74 22.32 -11.99
C SER A 103 19.53 21.15 -11.41
N ILE A 104 18.86 20.02 -11.14
CA ILE A 104 19.49 18.77 -10.71
C ILE A 104 20.07 17.97 -11.90
N GLY A 105 19.82 18.40 -13.15
CA GLY A 105 20.32 17.77 -14.37
C GLY A 105 19.38 16.74 -15.00
N ILE A 106 18.09 16.77 -14.66
CA ILE A 106 17.07 15.91 -15.27
C ILE A 106 16.12 16.76 -16.12
N GLN A 107 16.07 16.49 -17.42
CA GLN A 107 15.04 17.01 -18.31
C GLN A 107 13.91 15.99 -18.38
N PRO A 108 12.66 16.34 -18.01
CA PRO A 108 11.54 15.42 -18.20
C PRO A 108 11.23 15.21 -19.68
N ASP A 109 10.92 13.98 -20.05
CA ASP A 109 10.51 13.61 -21.40
C ASP A 109 9.00 13.74 -21.59
N ILE A 110 8.25 13.46 -20.49
CA ILE A 110 6.79 13.57 -20.42
C ILE A 110 6.43 14.34 -19.14
N ILE A 111 5.46 15.24 -19.25
CA ILE A 111 4.85 15.91 -18.10
C ILE A 111 3.40 15.48 -17.99
N ILE A 112 3.02 14.96 -16.83
CA ILE A 112 1.62 14.65 -16.49
C ILE A 112 1.10 15.78 -15.62
N CYS A 113 0.13 16.53 -16.16
CA CYS A 113 -0.47 17.69 -15.53
C CYS A 113 -1.79 17.29 -14.86
N ARG A 114 -1.78 17.14 -13.54
CA ARG A 114 -2.99 16.91 -12.77
C ARG A 114 -3.75 18.22 -12.56
N SER A 115 -5.06 18.21 -12.81
CA SER A 115 -5.94 19.37 -12.60
C SER A 115 -7.33 18.91 -12.19
N ASP A 116 -8.10 19.79 -11.52
CA ASP A 116 -9.51 19.55 -11.20
C ASP A 116 -10.44 19.69 -12.41
N ARG A 117 -9.92 20.22 -13.52
CA ARG A 117 -10.64 20.46 -14.77
C ARG A 117 -9.74 20.32 -15.98
N SER A 118 -10.33 20.32 -17.19
CA SER A 118 -9.58 20.27 -18.44
C SER A 118 -8.67 21.49 -18.59
N ILE A 119 -7.44 21.24 -19.10
CA ILE A 119 -6.41 22.25 -19.33
C ILE A 119 -6.50 22.68 -20.80
N PRO A 120 -6.90 23.93 -21.11
CA PRO A 120 -6.95 24.45 -22.47
C PRO A 120 -5.63 24.27 -23.23
N LEU A 121 -5.73 24.07 -24.54
CA LEU A 121 -4.57 23.82 -25.40
C LEU A 121 -3.50 24.93 -25.31
N GLU A 122 -3.91 26.18 -25.17
CA GLU A 122 -3.00 27.31 -24.99
C GLU A 122 -2.13 27.18 -23.74
N HIS A 123 -2.71 26.71 -22.61
CA HIS A 123 -1.97 26.47 -21.38
C HIS A 123 -1.03 25.26 -21.53
N ARG A 124 -1.45 24.22 -22.24
CA ARG A 124 -0.58 23.06 -22.56
C ARG A 124 0.59 23.49 -23.47
N LYS A 125 0.35 24.37 -24.48
CA LYS A 125 1.40 24.97 -25.30
C LYS A 125 2.39 25.80 -24.46
N LYS A 126 1.86 26.58 -23.50
CA LYS A 126 2.69 27.36 -22.57
C LYS A 126 3.56 26.45 -21.72
N ILE A 127 3.02 25.38 -21.12
CA ILE A 127 3.79 24.39 -20.37
C ILE A 127 4.86 23.77 -21.27
N SER A 128 4.49 23.31 -22.45
CA SER A 128 5.41 22.73 -23.45
C SER A 128 6.62 23.65 -23.72
N LEU A 129 6.37 24.91 -23.99
CA LEU A 129 7.41 25.91 -24.29
C LEU A 129 8.35 26.11 -23.09
N PHE A 130 7.80 26.44 -21.92
CA PHE A 130 8.60 26.78 -20.74
C PHE A 130 9.34 25.57 -20.13
N CYS A 131 8.77 24.37 -20.27
CA CYS A 131 9.35 23.14 -19.73
C CYS A 131 10.25 22.41 -20.74
N ASN A 132 10.37 22.91 -21.97
CA ASN A 132 11.15 22.28 -23.06
C ASN A 132 10.72 20.81 -23.28
N VAL A 133 9.40 20.57 -23.38
CA VAL A 133 8.81 19.25 -23.65
C VAL A 133 7.87 19.37 -24.83
N HIS A 134 7.91 18.42 -25.75
CA HIS A 134 7.03 18.46 -26.92
C HIS A 134 5.56 18.48 -26.49
N ILE A 135 4.72 19.27 -27.19
CA ILE A 135 3.30 19.46 -26.82
C ILE A 135 2.53 18.15 -26.66
N ASN A 136 2.84 17.14 -27.45
CA ASN A 136 2.22 15.83 -27.37
C ASN A 136 2.62 15.01 -26.11
N ASN A 137 3.65 15.45 -25.41
CA ASN A 137 4.14 14.84 -24.17
C ASN A 137 3.72 15.64 -22.94
N VAL A 138 2.90 16.68 -23.10
CA VAL A 138 2.19 17.34 -22.01
C VAL A 138 0.82 16.68 -21.88
N ILE A 139 0.74 15.73 -20.99
CA ILE A 139 -0.43 14.87 -20.76
C ILE A 139 -1.32 15.50 -19.71
N GLU A 140 -2.59 15.69 -20.04
CA GLU A 140 -3.60 16.12 -19.08
C GLU A 140 -4.09 14.93 -18.24
N THR A 141 -4.28 15.12 -16.95
CA THR A 141 -5.06 14.19 -16.12
C THR A 141 -6.00 14.98 -15.20
N VAL A 142 -7.28 14.94 -15.55
CA VAL A 142 -8.33 15.54 -14.74
C VAL A 142 -8.66 14.61 -13.58
N ASP A 143 -8.95 15.20 -12.42
CA ASP A 143 -9.37 14.43 -11.25
C ASP A 143 -10.59 13.56 -11.59
N VAL A 144 -10.45 12.28 -11.34
CA VAL A 144 -11.43 11.24 -11.67
C VAL A 144 -12.32 10.92 -10.47
N ARG A 145 -13.53 10.42 -10.70
CA ARG A 145 -14.47 10.03 -9.64
C ARG A 145 -13.98 8.83 -8.83
N THR A 146 -13.18 8.00 -9.46
CA THR A 146 -12.53 6.85 -8.83
C THR A 146 -11.17 6.62 -9.48
N ILE A 147 -10.17 6.22 -8.70
CA ILE A 147 -8.81 5.93 -9.19
C ILE A 147 -8.79 4.91 -10.33
N TYR A 148 -9.80 4.04 -10.42
CA TYR A 148 -9.95 3.04 -11.49
C TYR A 148 -10.33 3.63 -12.85
N GLU A 149 -10.69 4.92 -12.93
CA GLU A 149 -10.84 5.64 -14.19
C GLU A 149 -9.50 6.18 -14.73
N ALA A 150 -8.46 6.31 -13.89
CA ALA A 150 -7.17 6.88 -14.30
C ALA A 150 -6.52 6.15 -15.49
N PRO A 151 -6.47 4.80 -15.57
CA PRO A 151 -5.93 4.12 -16.75
C PRO A 151 -6.69 4.45 -18.04
N ILE A 152 -8.00 4.68 -17.96
CA ILE A 152 -8.83 5.07 -19.09
C ILE A 152 -8.52 6.49 -19.54
N SER A 153 -8.29 7.41 -18.57
CA SER A 153 -7.89 8.78 -18.83
C SER A 153 -6.51 8.85 -19.50
N PHE A 154 -5.53 8.14 -18.97
CA PHE A 154 -4.18 8.09 -19.56
C PHE A 154 -4.16 7.50 -20.96
N PHE A 155 -4.98 6.48 -21.21
CA PHE A 155 -5.10 5.91 -22.55
C PHE A 155 -5.72 6.89 -23.57
N LYS A 156 -6.72 7.68 -23.18
CA LYS A 156 -7.30 8.74 -24.00
C LYS A 156 -6.25 9.78 -24.39
N GLU A 157 -5.39 10.17 -23.47
CA GLU A 157 -4.27 11.08 -23.68
C GLU A 157 -3.07 10.42 -24.40
N LYS A 158 -3.17 9.12 -24.76
CA LYS A 158 -2.14 8.36 -25.46
C LYS A 158 -0.80 8.26 -24.72
N LEU A 159 -0.83 8.23 -23.38
CA LEU A 159 0.38 8.11 -22.56
C LEU A 159 1.16 6.82 -22.88
N ASP A 160 0.46 5.71 -23.01
CA ASP A 160 1.01 4.41 -23.41
C ASP A 160 1.76 4.50 -24.76
N LYS A 161 1.15 5.15 -25.74
CA LYS A 161 1.77 5.36 -27.04
C LYS A 161 3.03 6.22 -26.93
N ARG A 162 3.02 7.29 -26.11
CA ARG A 162 4.21 8.17 -25.93
C ARG A 162 5.36 7.40 -25.31
N VAL A 163 5.09 6.53 -24.33
CA VAL A 163 6.11 5.67 -23.73
C VAL A 163 6.70 4.71 -24.73
N LEU A 164 5.86 4.04 -25.53
CA LEU A 164 6.33 3.12 -26.57
C LEU A 164 7.12 3.84 -27.69
N ASP A 165 6.65 5.00 -28.13
CA ASP A 165 7.33 5.82 -29.15
C ASP A 165 8.72 6.24 -28.67
N TYR A 166 8.86 6.63 -27.39
CA TYR A 166 10.16 7.00 -26.79
C TYR A 166 11.17 5.84 -26.88
N PHE A 167 10.77 4.65 -26.47
CA PHE A 167 11.63 3.46 -26.52
C PHE A 167 11.69 2.81 -27.90
N LYS A 168 11.06 3.40 -28.93
CA LYS A 168 10.98 2.86 -30.31
C LYS A 168 10.40 1.45 -30.36
N LEU A 169 9.45 1.15 -29.46
CA LEU A 169 8.77 -0.12 -29.37
C LEU A 169 7.43 -0.06 -30.11
N ARG A 170 7.05 -1.20 -30.67
CA ARG A 170 5.74 -1.38 -31.33
C ARG A 170 4.92 -2.41 -30.57
N SER A 171 3.72 -2.04 -30.15
CA SER A 171 2.79 -3.02 -29.60
C SER A 171 2.28 -3.93 -30.72
N LYS A 172 2.39 -5.23 -30.53
CA LYS A 172 1.81 -6.25 -31.43
C LYS A 172 0.32 -6.49 -31.19
N LYS A 173 -0.20 -6.02 -30.06
CA LYS A 173 -1.61 -6.23 -29.64
C LYS A 173 -2.26 -4.89 -29.31
N SER A 174 -3.54 -4.77 -29.61
CA SER A 174 -4.35 -3.64 -29.12
C SER A 174 -4.54 -3.75 -27.62
N VAL A 175 -4.44 -2.61 -26.93
CA VAL A 175 -4.70 -2.54 -25.49
C VAL A 175 -6.18 -2.68 -25.23
N SER A 176 -6.58 -3.62 -24.38
CA SER A 176 -7.95 -3.76 -23.93
C SER A 176 -8.12 -3.15 -22.53
N LEU A 177 -8.96 -2.13 -22.43
CA LEU A 177 -9.34 -1.51 -21.16
C LEU A 177 -10.67 -2.06 -20.63
N SER A 178 -11.19 -3.17 -21.18
CA SER A 178 -12.47 -3.74 -20.74
C SER A 178 -12.52 -4.11 -19.26
N PRO A 179 -11.46 -4.65 -18.61
CA PRO A 179 -11.48 -4.89 -17.16
C PRO A 179 -11.66 -3.60 -16.35
N TRP A 180 -10.93 -2.54 -16.69
CA TRP A 180 -11.03 -1.23 -16.04
C TRP A 180 -12.39 -0.60 -16.21
N LYS A 181 -12.95 -0.62 -17.42
CA LYS A 181 -14.30 -0.14 -17.71
C LYS A 181 -15.38 -0.92 -16.94
N LYS A 182 -15.21 -2.26 -16.78
CA LYS A 182 -16.12 -3.09 -16.01
C LYS A 182 -16.09 -2.71 -14.53
N ILE A 183 -14.92 -2.57 -13.93
CA ILE A 183 -14.75 -2.15 -12.51
C ILE A 183 -15.38 -0.77 -12.31
N THR A 184 -15.02 0.20 -13.14
CA THR A 184 -15.57 1.56 -13.09
C THR A 184 -17.11 1.56 -13.15
N LYS A 185 -17.68 0.77 -14.07
CA LYS A 185 -19.14 0.64 -14.19
C LYS A 185 -19.78 0.07 -12.92
N ILE A 186 -19.15 -0.92 -12.29
CA ILE A 186 -19.62 -1.48 -11.00
C ILE A 186 -19.59 -0.41 -9.93
N ILE A 187 -18.47 0.29 -9.75
CA ILE A 187 -18.30 1.32 -8.72
C ILE A 187 -19.35 2.43 -8.84
N LEU A 188 -19.58 2.91 -10.06
CA LEU A 188 -20.46 4.06 -10.30
C LEU A 188 -21.95 3.72 -10.27
N ASN A 189 -22.33 2.47 -10.60
CA ASN A 189 -23.74 2.09 -10.73
C ASN A 189 -24.25 1.24 -9.57
N THR A 190 -23.39 0.79 -8.65
CA THR A 190 -23.81 -0.04 -7.52
C THR A 190 -24.59 0.78 -6.50
N LYS A 191 -25.86 0.43 -6.28
CA LYS A 191 -26.76 1.08 -5.32
C LYS A 191 -26.76 0.41 -3.96
N LYS A 192 -26.58 -0.93 -3.93
CA LYS A 192 -26.55 -1.71 -2.68
C LYS A 192 -25.32 -1.35 -1.86
N GLN A 193 -25.53 -1.08 -0.56
CA GLN A 193 -24.44 -0.69 0.35
C GLN A 193 -24.43 -1.59 1.57
N ILE A 194 -23.25 -1.83 2.11
CA ILE A 194 -23.04 -2.54 3.38
C ILE A 194 -22.02 -1.76 4.21
N ASN A 195 -22.18 -1.84 5.53
CA ASN A 195 -21.26 -1.22 6.48
C ASN A 195 -20.37 -2.28 7.12
N ILE A 196 -19.05 -2.13 6.99
CA ILE A 196 -18.05 -2.99 7.64
C ILE A 196 -17.35 -2.18 8.72
N ALA A 197 -17.41 -2.65 9.97
CA ALA A 197 -16.68 -2.03 11.07
C ALA A 197 -15.22 -2.51 11.07
N ILE A 198 -14.27 -1.58 11.01
CA ILE A 198 -12.85 -1.83 11.24
C ILE A 198 -12.52 -1.37 12.65
N ILE A 199 -12.28 -2.34 13.56
CA ILE A 199 -12.00 -2.05 14.98
C ILE A 199 -10.51 -2.16 15.23
N GLY A 200 -9.84 -1.03 15.23
CA GLY A 200 -8.38 -0.92 15.27
C GLY A 200 -7.87 0.09 16.29
N LYS A 201 -6.54 0.29 16.31
CA LYS A 201 -5.84 1.29 17.14
C LYS A 201 -5.45 2.54 16.37
N TYR A 202 -5.29 2.43 15.05
CA TYR A 202 -4.71 3.46 14.19
C TYR A 202 -5.77 4.01 13.23
N VAL A 203 -7.00 4.14 13.72
CA VAL A 203 -8.16 4.52 12.90
C VAL A 203 -8.08 5.94 12.37
N ASP A 204 -7.36 6.83 13.08
CA ASP A 204 -7.14 8.23 12.68
C ASP A 204 -6.05 8.38 11.61
N LEU A 205 -5.18 7.37 11.45
CA LEU A 205 -4.14 7.34 10.43
C LEU A 205 -4.68 6.65 9.18
N LYS A 206 -5.18 7.41 8.22
CA LYS A 206 -5.81 6.87 6.99
C LYS A 206 -4.95 5.87 6.25
N ASP A 207 -3.63 6.07 6.21
CA ASP A 207 -2.70 5.21 5.48
C ASP A 207 -2.37 3.90 6.21
N ALA A 208 -2.60 3.82 7.54
CA ALA A 208 -2.30 2.63 8.32
C ALA A 208 -3.05 1.38 7.85
N TYR A 209 -4.27 1.54 7.34
CA TYR A 209 -5.13 0.45 6.88
C TYR A 209 -5.46 0.52 5.39
N LYS A 210 -4.74 1.30 4.61
CA LYS A 210 -5.04 1.52 3.18
C LYS A 210 -5.18 0.22 2.38
N SER A 211 -4.23 -0.71 2.52
CA SER A 211 -4.30 -2.00 1.82
C SER A 211 -5.52 -2.83 2.23
N LEU A 212 -5.93 -2.74 3.49
CA LEU A 212 -7.11 -3.42 4.02
C LEU A 212 -8.40 -2.79 3.48
N ASP A 213 -8.45 -1.46 3.45
CA ASP A 213 -9.57 -0.69 2.90
C ASP A 213 -9.78 -1.03 1.42
N GLU A 214 -8.69 -1.08 0.65
CA GLU A 214 -8.73 -1.48 -0.77
C GLU A 214 -9.18 -2.94 -0.93
N ALA A 215 -8.69 -3.86 -0.10
CA ALA A 215 -9.10 -5.27 -0.16
C ALA A 215 -10.60 -5.45 0.09
N LEU A 216 -11.17 -4.74 1.08
CA LEU A 216 -12.59 -4.74 1.35
C LEU A 216 -13.40 -4.12 0.21
N THR A 217 -12.89 -3.05 -0.37
CA THR A 217 -13.49 -2.38 -1.53
C THR A 217 -13.52 -3.31 -2.75
N HIS A 218 -12.42 -4.01 -3.03
CA HIS A 218 -12.34 -5.00 -4.11
C HIS A 218 -13.32 -6.17 -3.90
N GLY A 219 -13.42 -6.68 -2.66
CA GLY A 219 -14.44 -7.67 -2.32
C GLY A 219 -15.86 -7.17 -2.58
N GLY A 220 -16.09 -5.87 -2.36
CA GLY A 220 -17.35 -5.21 -2.70
C GLY A 220 -17.65 -5.21 -4.20
N PHE A 221 -16.65 -5.03 -5.07
CA PHE A 221 -16.84 -5.04 -6.52
C PHE A 221 -17.35 -6.39 -7.02
N ASP A 222 -16.74 -7.47 -6.59
CA ASP A 222 -17.15 -8.83 -6.96
C ASP A 222 -18.56 -9.16 -6.50
N ASN A 223 -18.93 -8.69 -5.31
CA ASN A 223 -20.26 -8.88 -4.73
C ASN A 223 -21.28 -7.81 -5.18
N LYS A 224 -20.90 -6.87 -6.04
CA LYS A 224 -21.73 -5.76 -6.53
C LYS A 224 -22.37 -4.97 -5.38
N VAL A 225 -21.59 -4.68 -4.35
CA VAL A 225 -21.99 -3.86 -3.21
C VAL A 225 -20.95 -2.77 -2.96
N LYS A 226 -21.41 -1.60 -2.55
CA LYS A 226 -20.54 -0.54 -2.05
C LYS A 226 -20.24 -0.81 -0.58
N VAL A 227 -18.96 -0.93 -0.24
CA VAL A 227 -18.52 -1.12 1.14
C VAL A 227 -18.27 0.24 1.78
N ASN A 228 -19.03 0.56 2.82
CA ASN A 228 -18.79 1.70 3.68
C ASN A 228 -17.97 1.25 4.89
N LEU A 229 -16.79 1.84 5.07
CA LEU A 229 -15.87 1.48 6.16
C LEU A 229 -16.15 2.36 7.37
N VAL A 230 -16.62 1.73 8.45
CA VAL A 230 -16.88 2.39 9.74
C VAL A 230 -15.69 2.12 10.66
N ARG A 231 -14.85 3.13 10.86
CA ARG A 231 -13.66 3.01 11.71
C ARG A 231 -14.02 3.26 13.17
N ILE A 232 -13.62 2.33 14.02
CA ILE A 232 -13.89 2.39 15.47
C ILE A 232 -12.58 2.20 16.22
N ASP A 233 -12.21 3.20 17.05
CA ASP A 233 -11.07 3.07 17.94
C ASP A 233 -11.38 2.07 19.05
N SER A 234 -10.57 1.01 19.10
CA SER A 234 -10.71 -0.06 20.07
C SER A 234 -10.38 0.35 21.51
N GLU A 235 -9.67 1.44 21.72
CA GLU A 235 -9.35 1.95 23.06
C GLU A 235 -10.49 2.76 23.66
N GLN A 236 -11.14 3.54 22.79
CA GLN A 236 -12.27 4.39 23.17
C GLN A 236 -13.62 3.63 23.18
N LEU A 237 -13.65 2.39 22.68
CA LEU A 237 -14.85 1.59 22.59
C LEU A 237 -15.30 1.10 23.98
N LYS A 238 -16.26 1.78 24.58
CA LYS A 238 -16.87 1.38 25.86
C LYS A 238 -17.86 0.23 25.65
N ILE A 239 -17.94 -0.68 26.62
CA ILE A 239 -18.86 -1.85 26.58
C ILE A 239 -20.31 -1.40 26.42
N SER A 240 -20.72 -0.32 27.11
CA SER A 240 -22.06 0.28 27.02
C SER A 240 -22.42 0.79 25.63
N GLU A 241 -21.44 1.18 24.82
CA GLU A 241 -21.64 1.76 23.49
C GLU A 241 -21.58 0.74 22.35
N ILE A 242 -21.14 -0.50 22.62
CA ILE A 242 -20.94 -1.51 21.58
C ILE A 242 -22.22 -1.74 20.77
N LYS A 243 -23.35 -1.93 21.46
CA LYS A 243 -24.65 -2.19 20.81
C LYS A 243 -25.08 -1.05 19.89
N SER A 244 -24.88 0.19 20.29
CA SER A 244 -25.25 1.37 19.48
C SER A 244 -24.30 1.56 18.31
N LYS A 245 -22.97 1.48 18.54
CA LYS A 245 -21.96 1.67 17.49
C LYS A 245 -21.96 0.57 16.43
N LEU A 246 -22.40 -0.66 16.79
CA LEU A 246 -22.41 -1.80 15.88
C LEU A 246 -23.83 -2.18 15.39
N LYS A 247 -24.85 -1.37 15.64
CA LYS A 247 -26.25 -1.67 15.31
C LYS A 247 -26.49 -1.93 13.82
N ASN A 248 -25.85 -1.14 12.94
CA ASN A 248 -26.09 -1.18 11.50
C ASN A 248 -24.86 -1.72 10.73
N ILE A 249 -24.09 -2.60 11.37
CA ILE A 249 -22.88 -3.19 10.80
C ILE A 249 -23.21 -4.56 10.20
N SER A 250 -22.83 -4.74 8.94
CA SER A 250 -23.00 -6.00 8.19
C SER A 250 -21.87 -7.00 8.41
N GLY A 251 -20.72 -6.53 8.91
CA GLY A 251 -19.55 -7.36 9.22
C GLY A 251 -18.54 -6.60 10.06
N ILE A 252 -17.77 -7.35 10.86
CA ILE A 252 -16.73 -6.77 11.74
C ILE A 252 -15.38 -7.33 11.33
N LEU A 253 -14.40 -6.44 11.14
CA LEU A 253 -13.01 -6.77 10.87
C LEU A 253 -12.12 -6.19 11.97
N ILE A 254 -11.27 -7.05 12.55
CA ILE A 254 -10.21 -6.63 13.47
C ILE A 254 -8.87 -6.88 12.80
N PRO A 255 -8.12 -5.80 12.49
CA PRO A 255 -6.84 -5.88 11.78
C PRO A 255 -5.71 -6.42 12.66
N GLY A 256 -4.57 -6.66 12.03
CA GLY A 256 -3.31 -6.94 12.69
C GLY A 256 -2.88 -5.82 13.66
N GLY A 257 -2.03 -6.17 14.60
CA GLY A 257 -1.51 -5.26 15.61
C GLY A 257 -0.66 -5.99 16.64
N PHE A 258 -0.37 -5.31 17.75
CA PHE A 258 0.44 -5.85 18.87
C PHE A 258 0.17 -5.06 20.16
N GLY A 259 0.60 -5.64 21.27
CA GLY A 259 0.53 -5.02 22.62
C GLY A 259 -0.86 -5.00 23.23
N LYS A 260 -0.92 -4.69 24.51
CA LYS A 260 -2.12 -4.79 25.36
C LYS A 260 -3.19 -3.73 25.06
N ARG A 261 -2.81 -2.60 24.49
CA ARG A 261 -3.68 -1.44 24.26
C ARG A 261 -4.87 -1.78 23.35
N GLY A 262 -6.07 -1.43 23.75
CA GLY A 262 -7.32 -1.68 22.99
C GLY A 262 -7.79 -3.14 22.91
N THR A 263 -7.16 -4.09 23.64
CA THR A 263 -7.56 -5.51 23.64
C THR A 263 -8.97 -5.72 24.18
N LYS A 264 -9.34 -5.00 25.26
CA LYS A 264 -10.65 -5.12 25.90
C LYS A 264 -11.79 -4.78 24.92
N GLY A 265 -11.70 -3.65 24.24
CA GLY A 265 -12.69 -3.23 23.24
C GLY A 265 -12.81 -4.23 22.09
N LYS A 266 -11.67 -4.78 21.61
CA LYS A 266 -11.67 -5.81 20.55
C LYS A 266 -12.36 -7.09 21.01
N ILE A 267 -12.01 -7.61 22.18
CA ILE A 267 -12.61 -8.87 22.74
C ILE A 267 -14.12 -8.71 22.92
N GLU A 268 -14.57 -7.56 23.44
CA GLU A 268 -16.01 -7.34 23.62
C GLU A 268 -16.74 -7.16 22.26
N ALA A 269 -16.12 -6.54 21.27
CA ALA A 269 -16.69 -6.46 19.92
C ALA A 269 -16.79 -7.84 19.25
N ILE A 270 -15.80 -8.71 19.44
CA ILE A 270 -15.83 -10.10 18.96
C ILE A 270 -16.95 -10.87 19.64
N LYS A 271 -17.09 -10.72 20.96
CA LYS A 271 -18.19 -11.33 21.74
C LYS A 271 -19.56 -10.86 21.23
N PHE A 272 -19.69 -9.57 20.90
CA PHE A 272 -20.89 -9.01 20.30
C PHE A 272 -21.17 -9.63 18.93
N ALA A 273 -20.16 -9.71 18.04
CA ALA A 273 -20.28 -10.34 16.73
C ALA A 273 -20.77 -11.78 16.83
N ARG A 274 -20.12 -12.59 17.70
CA ARG A 274 -20.48 -14.00 17.91
C ARG A 274 -21.89 -14.17 18.46
N LYS A 275 -22.30 -13.35 19.45
CA LYS A 275 -23.63 -13.43 20.05
C LYS A 275 -24.76 -13.01 19.11
N ASN A 276 -24.49 -12.14 18.17
CA ASN A 276 -25.48 -11.59 17.23
C ASN A 276 -25.33 -12.17 15.81
N ASN A 277 -24.50 -13.20 15.62
CA ASN A 277 -24.25 -13.84 14.32
C ASN A 277 -23.81 -12.84 13.23
N ILE A 278 -23.05 -11.80 13.61
CA ILE A 278 -22.48 -10.85 12.67
C ILE A 278 -21.20 -11.47 12.06
N PRO A 279 -21.06 -11.51 10.73
CA PRO A 279 -19.84 -11.95 10.07
C PRO A 279 -18.60 -11.28 10.65
N PHE A 280 -17.58 -12.07 10.97
CA PHE A 280 -16.36 -11.60 11.63
C PHE A 280 -15.11 -12.11 10.91
N LEU A 281 -14.14 -11.22 10.71
CA LEU A 281 -12.79 -11.56 10.26
C LEU A 281 -11.74 -10.95 11.18
N GLY A 282 -10.90 -11.80 11.76
CA GLY A 282 -9.71 -11.41 12.52
C GLY A 282 -8.43 -11.67 11.73
N ILE A 283 -7.63 -10.64 11.49
CA ILE A 283 -6.35 -10.77 10.80
C ILE A 283 -5.23 -10.73 11.82
N CYS A 284 -4.35 -11.76 11.84
CA CYS A 284 -3.18 -11.82 12.72
C CYS A 284 -3.60 -11.60 14.20
N TYR A 285 -3.34 -10.42 14.75
CA TYR A 285 -3.74 -10.04 16.10
C TYR A 285 -5.26 -10.13 16.34
N GLY A 286 -6.07 -9.78 15.32
CA GLY A 286 -7.53 -9.91 15.40
C GLY A 286 -7.99 -11.36 15.56
N MET A 287 -7.33 -12.30 14.90
CA MET A 287 -7.55 -13.74 15.08
C MET A 287 -7.17 -14.18 16.49
N GLN A 288 -6.01 -13.73 16.99
CA GLN A 288 -5.55 -14.03 18.36
C GLN A 288 -6.56 -13.54 19.42
N MET A 289 -7.13 -12.34 19.24
CA MET A 289 -8.17 -11.82 20.14
C MET A 289 -9.46 -12.66 20.08
N ALA A 290 -9.80 -13.18 18.90
CA ALA A 290 -10.97 -14.08 18.76
C ALA A 290 -10.77 -15.41 19.50
N ILE A 291 -9.56 -15.96 19.45
CA ILE A 291 -9.21 -17.19 20.20
C ILE A 291 -9.30 -16.94 21.70
N ILE A 292 -8.78 -15.83 22.21
CA ILE A 292 -8.89 -15.45 23.62
C ILE A 292 -10.37 -15.27 24.01
N GLU A 293 -11.17 -14.61 23.19
CA GLU A 293 -12.62 -14.46 23.44
C GLU A 293 -13.31 -15.80 23.54
N PHE A 294 -13.06 -16.68 22.58
CA PHE A 294 -13.66 -18.01 22.53
C PHE A 294 -13.24 -18.85 23.73
N ALA A 295 -11.95 -18.87 24.05
CA ALA A 295 -11.44 -19.58 25.22
C ALA A 295 -12.10 -19.11 26.53
N ARG A 296 -12.25 -17.81 26.73
CA ARG A 296 -12.86 -17.23 27.93
C ARG A 296 -14.36 -17.47 28.02
N ASN A 297 -15.09 -17.39 26.94
CA ASN A 297 -16.55 -17.34 26.95
C ASN A 297 -17.24 -18.64 26.49
N LYS A 298 -16.53 -19.51 25.76
CA LYS A 298 -17.08 -20.80 25.30
C LYS A 298 -16.45 -22.00 26.02
N LEU A 299 -15.14 -21.93 26.30
CA LEU A 299 -14.42 -22.99 27.01
C LEU A 299 -14.30 -22.73 28.53
N ASN A 300 -14.85 -21.60 29.02
CA ASN A 300 -14.81 -21.20 30.43
C ASN A 300 -13.36 -20.98 30.99
N LEU A 301 -12.37 -20.85 30.14
CA LEU A 301 -11.00 -20.59 30.54
C LEU A 301 -10.83 -19.10 30.88
N LYS A 302 -11.37 -18.66 32.02
CA LYS A 302 -11.44 -17.22 32.40
C LYS A 302 -10.10 -16.49 32.38
N ARG A 303 -9.00 -17.21 32.64
CA ARG A 303 -7.62 -16.64 32.64
C ARG A 303 -6.92 -16.74 31.29
N ALA A 304 -7.59 -17.20 30.22
CA ALA A 304 -7.01 -17.29 28.89
C ALA A 304 -6.49 -15.92 28.40
N THR A 305 -5.25 -15.87 27.92
CA THR A 305 -4.57 -14.64 27.55
C THR A 305 -3.47 -14.89 26.51
N SER A 306 -2.78 -13.82 26.09
CA SER A 306 -1.52 -13.90 25.35
C SER A 306 -0.36 -13.63 26.27
N SER A 307 0.73 -14.38 26.13
CA SER A 307 1.98 -14.13 26.83
C SER A 307 2.64 -12.77 26.47
N GLU A 308 2.14 -12.13 25.41
CA GLU A 308 2.57 -10.78 25.00
C GLU A 308 2.22 -9.71 26.06
N PHE A 309 1.11 -9.84 26.75
CA PHE A 309 0.61 -8.80 27.67
C PHE A 309 0.20 -9.26 29.05
N ASP A 310 0.20 -10.56 29.32
CA ASP A 310 -0.04 -11.11 30.65
C ASP A 310 0.70 -12.46 30.81
N LYS A 311 1.80 -12.43 31.54
CA LYS A 311 2.64 -13.60 31.81
C LYS A 311 2.07 -14.53 32.88
N ASN A 312 1.13 -14.03 33.70
CA ASN A 312 0.56 -14.77 34.84
C ASN A 312 -0.79 -15.45 34.48
N GLY A 313 -1.34 -15.15 33.32
CA GLY A 313 -2.56 -15.78 32.83
C GLY A 313 -2.33 -17.17 32.25
N LEU A 314 -3.39 -17.79 31.71
CA LEU A 314 -3.30 -19.03 30.94
C LEU A 314 -2.97 -18.67 29.48
N PRO A 315 -1.75 -18.89 28.99
CA PRO A 315 -1.37 -18.48 27.65
C PRO A 315 -2.00 -19.42 26.60
N VAL A 316 -3.03 -18.93 25.90
CA VAL A 316 -3.59 -19.57 24.69
C VAL A 316 -2.96 -19.00 23.42
N ILE A 317 -2.22 -17.91 23.56
CA ILE A 317 -1.37 -17.31 22.55
C ILE A 317 0.03 -17.17 23.15
N GLY A 318 1.00 -17.85 22.57
CA GLY A 318 2.38 -17.91 23.07
C GLY A 318 3.40 -17.31 22.10
N LEU A 319 4.59 -16.99 22.64
CA LEU A 319 5.74 -16.59 21.82
C LEU A 319 6.19 -17.80 20.97
N ILE A 320 6.51 -17.57 19.70
CA ILE A 320 7.08 -18.60 18.82
C ILE A 320 8.47 -18.92 19.32
N ASN A 321 8.68 -20.15 19.82
CA ASN A 321 9.96 -20.63 20.32
C ASN A 321 10.76 -21.36 19.24
N GLU A 322 10.09 -21.97 18.28
CA GLU A 322 10.71 -22.72 17.19
C GLU A 322 9.97 -22.48 15.87
N TRP A 323 10.72 -22.34 14.78
CA TRP A 323 10.14 -22.29 13.41
C TRP A 323 11.09 -22.89 12.39
N ASN A 324 10.55 -23.42 11.31
CA ASN A 324 11.31 -23.94 10.19
C ASN A 324 11.60 -22.81 9.19
N LYS A 325 12.87 -22.58 8.88
CA LYS A 325 13.31 -21.69 7.81
C LYS A 325 14.30 -22.42 6.92
N ASP A 326 13.95 -22.56 5.65
CA ASP A 326 14.77 -23.22 4.64
C ASP A 326 15.22 -24.65 5.06
N GLY A 327 14.29 -25.42 5.68
CA GLY A 327 14.56 -26.80 6.15
C GLY A 327 15.32 -26.89 7.48
N LYS A 328 15.67 -25.77 8.12
CA LYS A 328 16.36 -25.73 9.42
C LYS A 328 15.41 -25.25 10.52
N ILE A 329 15.37 -25.98 11.64
CA ILE A 329 14.64 -25.56 12.84
C ILE A 329 15.47 -24.47 13.54
N ILE A 330 14.89 -23.28 13.64
CA ILE A 330 15.49 -22.16 14.37
C ILE A 330 14.77 -22.02 15.69
N LYS A 331 15.56 -21.94 16.79
CA LYS A 331 15.04 -21.69 18.14
C LYS A 331 15.20 -20.22 18.50
N GLY A 332 14.11 -19.62 18.97
CA GLY A 332 14.07 -18.25 19.48
C GLY A 332 14.24 -18.20 20.99
N THR A 333 14.76 -17.08 21.49
CA THR A 333 14.83 -16.79 22.92
C THR A 333 14.21 -15.44 23.21
N ASP A 334 13.70 -15.25 24.45
CA ASP A 334 13.11 -13.99 24.92
C ASP A 334 14.08 -12.78 24.80
N LYS A 335 15.38 -13.04 24.74
CA LYS A 335 16.42 -12.01 24.62
C LYS A 335 16.72 -11.58 23.18
N ASN A 336 16.29 -12.38 22.17
CA ASN A 336 16.55 -12.10 20.77
C ASN A 336 15.23 -11.94 19.97
N LEU A 337 14.42 -10.96 20.39
CA LEU A 337 13.11 -10.68 19.79
C LEU A 337 13.15 -10.33 18.31
N GLY A 338 14.28 -9.92 17.75
CA GLY A 338 14.47 -9.63 16.33
C GLY A 338 14.47 -10.88 15.44
N GLY A 339 14.88 -12.05 15.98
CA GLY A 339 14.99 -13.32 15.27
C GLY A 339 13.78 -14.24 15.35
N THR A 340 12.82 -13.99 16.26
CA THR A 340 11.69 -14.86 16.55
C THR A 340 10.42 -14.58 15.71
N MET A 341 10.54 -13.78 14.65
CA MET A 341 9.38 -13.43 13.82
C MET A 341 9.19 -14.42 12.68
N ARG A 342 7.99 -14.99 12.59
CA ARG A 342 7.55 -15.70 11.38
C ARG A 342 7.24 -14.65 10.31
N LEU A 343 8.09 -14.57 9.30
CA LEU A 343 8.05 -13.54 8.27
C LEU A 343 8.14 -14.16 6.89
N GLY A 344 7.27 -13.76 6.00
CA GLY A 344 7.27 -14.18 4.60
C GLY A 344 6.07 -15.03 4.22
N SER A 345 6.15 -15.67 3.06
CA SER A 345 5.08 -16.51 2.50
C SER A 345 5.20 -17.95 3.05
N TYR A 346 4.09 -18.47 3.55
CA TYR A 346 3.99 -19.84 4.06
C TYR A 346 2.80 -20.56 3.43
N ASP A 347 2.97 -21.86 3.20
CA ASP A 347 1.90 -22.71 2.72
C ASP A 347 0.91 -23.02 3.86
N ALA A 348 -0.38 -22.97 3.54
CA ALA A 348 -1.45 -23.34 4.44
C ALA A 348 -2.41 -24.32 3.74
N LYS A 349 -2.60 -25.50 4.35
CA LYS A 349 -3.57 -26.49 3.90
C LYS A 349 -4.92 -26.18 4.53
N LEU A 350 -5.91 -25.91 3.71
CA LEU A 350 -7.26 -25.60 4.17
C LEU A 350 -8.03 -26.90 4.44
N LYS A 351 -8.77 -26.88 5.55
CA LYS A 351 -9.62 -28.02 5.95
C LYS A 351 -10.75 -28.20 4.92
N ASP A 352 -10.99 -29.45 4.54
CA ASP A 352 -12.10 -29.80 3.65
C ASP A 352 -13.44 -29.37 4.26
N TYR A 353 -14.38 -28.99 3.40
CA TYR A 353 -15.71 -28.49 3.76
C TYR A 353 -15.72 -27.20 4.61
N SER A 354 -14.58 -26.52 4.76
CA SER A 354 -14.54 -25.24 5.45
C SER A 354 -14.99 -24.09 4.54
N LEU A 355 -15.62 -23.07 5.14
CA LEU A 355 -16.00 -21.84 4.44
C LEU A 355 -14.79 -21.18 3.76
N ILE A 356 -13.63 -21.20 4.41
CA ILE A 356 -12.39 -20.63 3.86
C ILE A 356 -11.98 -21.35 2.58
N LYS A 357 -12.04 -22.69 2.55
CA LYS A 357 -11.75 -23.46 1.34
C LYS A 357 -12.71 -23.13 0.19
N SER A 358 -14.00 -22.95 0.48
CA SER A 358 -14.98 -22.57 -0.54
C SER A 358 -14.70 -21.16 -1.11
N ILE A 359 -14.25 -20.21 -0.27
CA ILE A 359 -13.89 -18.86 -0.68
C ILE A 359 -12.63 -18.86 -1.57
N TYR A 360 -11.58 -19.59 -1.16
CA TYR A 360 -10.33 -19.65 -1.94
C TYR A 360 -10.42 -20.56 -3.17
N GLY A 361 -11.36 -21.51 -3.20
CA GLY A 361 -11.50 -22.50 -4.28
C GLY A 361 -10.31 -23.45 -4.41
N LYS A 362 -9.45 -23.54 -3.39
CA LYS A 362 -8.19 -24.32 -3.39
C LYS A 362 -7.99 -24.98 -2.03
N SER A 363 -7.31 -26.13 -1.99
CA SER A 363 -6.94 -26.81 -0.75
C SER A 363 -5.60 -26.33 -0.18
N LEU A 364 -4.70 -25.85 -1.02
CA LEU A 364 -3.39 -25.32 -0.62
C LEU A 364 -3.31 -23.86 -1.04
N ILE A 365 -3.01 -22.98 -0.10
CA ILE A 365 -2.83 -21.54 -0.34
C ILE A 365 -1.49 -21.09 0.22
N LYS A 366 -1.04 -19.92 -0.23
CA LYS A 366 0.14 -19.24 0.31
C LYS A 366 -0.30 -17.94 0.94
N GLU A 367 0.00 -17.79 2.23
CA GLU A 367 -0.32 -16.60 2.99
C GLU A 367 0.95 -15.94 3.51
N ARG A 368 0.96 -14.60 3.52
CA ARG A 368 2.08 -13.84 4.05
C ARG A 368 1.92 -13.64 5.55
N HIS A 369 2.86 -14.20 6.32
CA HIS A 369 2.93 -14.07 7.77
C HIS A 369 3.85 -12.92 8.18
N ARG A 370 3.49 -12.26 9.29
CA ARG A 370 4.33 -11.30 10.00
C ARG A 370 3.88 -11.25 11.47
N HIS A 371 4.33 -12.22 12.26
CA HIS A 371 3.95 -12.29 13.66
C HIS A 371 5.00 -13.03 14.49
N ARG A 372 4.97 -12.79 15.82
CA ARG A 372 5.85 -13.41 16.83
C ARG A 372 5.13 -14.34 17.75
N TYR A 373 3.83 -14.23 17.84
CA TYR A 373 2.96 -14.99 18.73
C TYR A 373 2.03 -15.86 17.90
N GLU A 374 1.83 -17.07 18.35
CA GLU A 374 0.94 -18.05 17.72
C GLU A 374 -0.01 -18.66 18.77
N VAL A 375 -1.01 -19.42 18.30
CA VAL A 375 -2.00 -20.17 19.08
C VAL A 375 -1.35 -21.39 19.69
#